data_200f9e0562b111c1e3f705be738993b6
#
_entry.id   200f9e0562b111c1e3f705be738993b6
#
_cell.length_a   1.000
_cell.length_b   1.000
_cell.length_c   1.000
_cell.angle_alpha   90.00
_cell.angle_beta   90.00
_cell.angle_gamma   90.00
#
_symmetry.space_group_name_H-M   'P 1'
#
loop_
_entity.id
_entity.type
_entity.pdbx_description
1 polymer ?
#
loop_
_entity_poly.entity_id
_entity_poly.type
_entity_poly.pdbx_seq_one_letter_code
_entity_poly.pdbx_strand_id
1 'polypeptide(L)'
;MINSKDSISSFSFIFIVPIILFLHSCSESISEKELVEMEDVSFDYSLQFNDTDIMNSDSLYYQLTFDMVGIESLNMSIDINGLAYSSLQIVDIDSANQMLDGKLPVSAESMNIRVSFKQDNVIIAEDYHTIPKAVKLEVLSISSSLSDKYFDTLFAENKFVNNSNVIYDKFKKYDFSNTEVIILNDISSLSEKIIVELQRFLLNEGYIFVIMNNNIKENNELYYSLGYPKVKAVRGSTRNQFFSLDDKGFLEEHSFTSLDLVNQSEVYRYFQFKNDEKEFAKIMISTGDPLLLEKDILGGKIFFLTTKNDSDWSNKSFSLLLDNILDRVLFQRLLTDES
;
A
#
# COMPACT_ATOMS: atom_id res chain seq x y z
N MET A 1 4.50 22.95 -14.53
CA MET A 1 3.40 22.20 -15.16
C MET A 1 4.02 20.99 -15.85
N ILE A 2 4.19 19.91 -15.13
CA ILE A 2 4.55 18.61 -15.68
C ILE A 2 3.55 17.64 -15.07
N ASN A 3 2.62 17.17 -15.90
CA ASN A 3 1.68 16.12 -15.53
C ASN A 3 2.43 14.78 -15.52
N SER A 4 2.72 14.22 -14.35
CA SER A 4 2.96 12.80 -14.22
C SER A 4 1.61 12.12 -13.96
N LYS A 5 1.03 11.56 -14.99
CA LYS A 5 0.00 10.54 -14.85
C LYS A 5 0.74 9.24 -14.64
N ASP A 6 0.78 8.76 -13.42
CA ASP A 6 1.14 7.38 -13.16
C ASP A 6 0.01 6.50 -13.70
N SER A 7 0.30 5.94 -14.87
CA SER A 7 -0.57 4.98 -15.52
C SER A 7 -0.27 3.62 -14.93
N ILE A 8 -1.25 3.01 -14.31
CA ILE A 8 -1.32 1.56 -14.13
C ILE A 8 -1.14 0.96 -15.51
N SER A 9 0.05 0.41 -15.77
CA SER A 9 0.34 -0.24 -17.03
C SER A 9 -0.14 -1.67 -16.97
N SER A 10 -1.42 -1.89 -17.30
CA SER A 10 -1.81 -3.19 -17.83
C SER A 10 -1.15 -3.30 -19.21
N PHE A 11 0.02 -3.90 -19.28
CA PHE A 11 0.69 -4.20 -20.53
C PHE A 11 0.11 -5.49 -21.12
N SER A 12 -0.90 -5.36 -21.97
CA SER A 12 -1.21 -6.43 -22.93
C SER A 12 -0.15 -6.39 -24.02
N PHE A 13 0.86 -7.23 -23.94
CA PHE A 13 1.82 -7.43 -25.02
C PHE A 13 1.30 -8.52 -25.97
N ILE A 14 0.69 -8.09 -27.06
CA ILE A 14 0.48 -8.99 -28.20
C ILE A 14 1.83 -9.07 -28.94
N PHE A 15 2.59 -10.13 -28.70
CA PHE A 15 3.78 -10.43 -29.49
C PHE A 15 3.38 -11.21 -30.74
N ILE A 16 3.27 -10.49 -31.86
CA ILE A 16 3.30 -11.12 -33.18
C ILE A 16 4.78 -11.35 -33.50
N VAL A 17 5.27 -12.56 -33.34
CA VAL A 17 6.61 -12.96 -33.80
C VAL A 17 6.53 -13.31 -35.29
N PRO A 18 7.11 -12.52 -36.21
CA PRO A 18 7.21 -12.93 -37.59
C PRO A 18 8.34 -13.95 -37.71
N ILE A 19 7.99 -15.22 -37.87
CA ILE A 19 8.95 -16.25 -38.29
C ILE A 19 9.24 -16.04 -39.76
N ILE A 20 10.40 -15.44 -40.05
CA ILE A 20 10.96 -15.38 -41.40
C ILE A 20 11.56 -16.74 -41.70
N LEU A 21 10.80 -17.59 -42.41
CA LEU A 21 11.29 -18.82 -43.03
C LEU A 21 12.05 -18.48 -44.31
N PHE A 22 13.35 -18.72 -44.34
CA PHE A 22 14.15 -18.74 -45.56
C PHE A 22 13.72 -19.97 -46.37
N LEU A 23 12.94 -19.75 -47.43
CA LEU A 23 12.64 -20.78 -48.43
C LEU A 23 13.80 -20.85 -49.44
N HIS A 24 14.57 -21.92 -49.37
CA HIS A 24 15.35 -22.39 -50.52
C HIS A 24 14.39 -23.17 -51.44
N SER A 25 14.39 -22.78 -52.68
CA SER A 25 13.53 -23.31 -53.73
C SER A 25 13.75 -24.80 -53.99
N CYS A 26 12.71 -25.60 -53.84
CA CYS A 26 12.44 -26.76 -54.65
C CYS A 26 10.98 -26.75 -55.01
N SER A 27 10.73 -26.71 -56.31
CA SER A 27 9.37 -26.76 -56.86
C SER A 27 8.79 -28.17 -56.73
N GLU A 28 7.93 -28.39 -55.76
CA GLU A 28 6.93 -29.43 -55.77
C GLU A 28 5.59 -28.82 -55.41
N SER A 29 4.58 -29.14 -56.22
CA SER A 29 3.21 -28.68 -56.07
C SER A 29 2.62 -29.12 -54.74
N ILE A 30 2.58 -28.21 -53.78
CA ILE A 30 1.86 -28.42 -52.54
C ILE A 30 0.39 -28.10 -52.80
N SER A 31 -0.45 -29.11 -52.62
CA SER A 31 -1.90 -28.99 -52.68
C SER A 31 -2.39 -27.96 -51.66
N GLU A 32 -3.30 -27.09 -52.11
CA GLU A 32 -4.08 -26.18 -51.24
C GLU A 32 -4.98 -26.96 -50.27
N LYS A 33 -4.40 -27.49 -49.20
CA LYS A 33 -5.16 -27.99 -48.04
C LYS A 33 -4.17 -28.20 -46.88
N GLU A 34 -3.96 -27.15 -46.15
CA GLU A 34 -3.71 -27.08 -44.71
C GLU A 34 -3.27 -25.66 -44.38
N LEU A 35 -4.21 -24.73 -44.51
CA LEU A 35 -4.19 -23.58 -43.60
C LEU A 35 -4.52 -24.18 -42.23
N VAL A 36 -3.49 -24.63 -41.50
CA VAL A 36 -3.60 -24.84 -40.08
C VAL A 36 -4.00 -23.48 -39.53
N GLU A 37 -5.23 -23.36 -39.05
CA GLU A 37 -5.62 -22.26 -38.19
C GLU A 37 -4.55 -22.23 -37.10
N MET A 38 -3.67 -21.22 -37.12
CA MET A 38 -2.78 -20.97 -36.00
C MET A 38 -3.71 -20.59 -34.86
N GLU A 39 -3.92 -21.53 -33.93
CA GLU A 39 -4.61 -21.24 -32.69
C GLU A 39 -3.92 -20.02 -32.09
N ASP A 40 -4.69 -18.98 -31.73
CA ASP A 40 -4.19 -17.81 -31.05
C ASP A 40 -3.58 -18.25 -29.72
N VAL A 41 -2.28 -18.21 -29.63
CA VAL A 41 -1.55 -18.55 -28.40
C VAL A 41 -1.38 -17.27 -27.58
N SER A 42 -1.96 -17.22 -26.40
CA SER A 42 -1.82 -16.08 -25.50
C SER A 42 -1.59 -16.51 -24.05
N PHE A 43 -0.86 -15.69 -23.32
CA PHE A 43 -0.67 -15.78 -21.87
C PHE A 43 -0.89 -14.40 -21.27
N ASP A 44 -2.04 -14.25 -20.62
CA ASP A 44 -2.38 -13.04 -19.87
C ASP A 44 -2.24 -13.32 -18.37
N TYR A 45 -1.58 -12.43 -17.64
CA TYR A 45 -1.37 -12.62 -16.21
C TYR A 45 -1.35 -11.30 -15.44
N SER A 46 -1.62 -11.40 -14.14
CA SER A 46 -1.43 -10.35 -13.15
C SER A 46 -0.71 -10.94 -11.96
N LEU A 47 0.45 -10.41 -11.64
CA LEU A 47 1.25 -10.79 -10.46
C LEU A 47 1.22 -9.64 -9.46
N GLN A 48 0.81 -9.93 -8.24
CA GLN A 48 0.73 -8.98 -7.15
C GLN A 48 1.56 -9.48 -5.96
N PHE A 49 2.30 -8.56 -5.33
CA PHE A 49 3.02 -8.81 -4.08
C PHE A 49 2.36 -8.05 -2.96
N ASN A 50 2.26 -8.69 -1.79
CA ASN A 50 1.75 -8.06 -0.59
C ASN A 50 2.89 -7.45 0.22
N ASP A 51 3.35 -6.28 -0.20
CA ASP A 51 4.52 -5.63 0.37
C ASP A 51 4.34 -5.19 1.82
N THR A 52 3.11 -4.88 2.25
CA THR A 52 2.85 -4.47 3.63
C THR A 52 3.01 -5.59 4.63
N ASP A 53 2.85 -6.85 4.22
CA ASP A 53 3.05 -8.00 5.11
C ASP A 53 4.51 -8.15 5.53
N ILE A 54 5.49 -7.63 4.77
CA ILE A 54 6.90 -7.68 5.16
C ILE A 54 7.16 -6.91 6.45
N MET A 55 6.36 -5.88 6.75
CA MET A 55 6.51 -5.10 7.98
C MET A 55 6.29 -5.96 9.24
N ASN A 56 5.47 -6.99 9.15
CA ASN A 56 5.04 -7.82 10.27
C ASN A 56 5.37 -9.30 10.13
N SER A 57 5.98 -9.73 9.01
CA SER A 57 6.25 -11.14 8.74
C SER A 57 7.65 -11.37 8.17
N ASP A 58 8.12 -12.63 8.26
CA ASP A 58 9.35 -13.08 7.59
C ASP A 58 9.10 -13.54 6.15
N SER A 59 7.94 -13.23 5.62
CA SER A 59 7.51 -13.73 4.32
C SER A 59 6.77 -12.66 3.54
N LEU A 60 7.12 -12.53 2.27
CA LEU A 60 6.38 -11.79 1.26
C LEU A 60 5.40 -12.73 0.58
N TYR A 61 4.14 -12.40 0.61
CA TYR A 61 3.11 -13.15 -0.09
C TYR A 61 2.95 -12.60 -1.51
N TYR A 62 2.69 -13.49 -2.46
CA TYR A 62 2.34 -13.12 -3.83
C TYR A 62 1.12 -13.87 -4.31
N GLN A 63 0.38 -13.26 -5.21
CA GLN A 63 -0.75 -13.84 -5.91
C GLN A 63 -0.54 -13.66 -7.40
N LEU A 64 -0.63 -14.76 -8.14
CA LEU A 64 -0.61 -14.80 -9.59
C LEU A 64 -2.01 -15.19 -10.08
N THR A 65 -2.64 -14.31 -10.85
CA THR A 65 -3.85 -14.64 -11.62
C THR A 65 -3.45 -14.72 -13.07
N PHE A 66 -3.89 -15.76 -13.80
CA PHE A 66 -3.49 -15.96 -15.18
C PHE A 66 -4.59 -16.63 -16.01
N ASP A 67 -4.50 -16.41 -17.31
CA ASP A 67 -5.29 -17.07 -18.35
C ASP A 67 -4.35 -17.55 -19.46
N MET A 68 -4.51 -18.79 -19.91
CA MET A 68 -3.68 -19.41 -20.95
C MET A 68 -4.59 -19.89 -22.09
N VAL A 69 -4.30 -19.47 -23.31
CA VAL A 69 -4.99 -19.94 -24.51
C VAL A 69 -3.98 -20.60 -25.44
N GLY A 70 -4.23 -21.85 -25.84
CA GLY A 70 -3.34 -22.61 -26.71
C GLY A 70 -1.99 -23.00 -26.07
N ILE A 71 -1.85 -22.86 -24.75
CA ILE A 71 -0.66 -23.22 -23.96
C ILE A 71 -1.04 -24.31 -22.96
N GLU A 72 -0.53 -25.52 -23.12
CA GLU A 72 -0.82 -26.64 -22.21
C GLU A 72 -0.11 -26.48 -20.84
N SER A 73 1.10 -25.94 -20.84
CA SER A 73 1.86 -25.73 -19.61
C SER A 73 2.94 -24.65 -19.74
N LEU A 74 3.23 -23.98 -18.65
CA LEU A 74 4.32 -23.02 -18.47
C LEU A 74 5.21 -23.39 -17.28
N ASN A 75 6.49 -23.01 -17.35
CA ASN A 75 7.37 -23.05 -16.19
C ASN A 75 7.51 -21.64 -15.63
N MET A 76 6.98 -21.40 -14.44
CA MET A 76 7.25 -20.22 -13.65
C MET A 76 8.52 -20.44 -12.84
N SER A 77 9.49 -19.54 -12.92
CA SER A 77 10.68 -19.54 -12.06
C SER A 77 10.83 -18.23 -11.32
N ILE A 78 11.23 -18.32 -10.06
CA ILE A 78 11.49 -17.18 -9.20
C ILE A 78 12.96 -17.18 -8.85
N ASP A 79 13.62 -16.07 -9.17
CA ASP A 79 15.02 -15.79 -8.80
C ASP A 79 15.02 -14.67 -7.76
N ILE A 80 15.85 -14.82 -6.71
CA ILE A 80 16.08 -13.80 -5.69
C ILE A 80 17.54 -13.40 -5.75
N ASN A 81 17.81 -12.11 -5.98
CA ASN A 81 19.17 -11.57 -6.12
C ASN A 81 20.02 -12.33 -7.16
N GLY A 82 19.39 -12.79 -8.25
CA GLY A 82 20.02 -13.53 -9.33
C GLY A 82 20.27 -15.01 -9.02
N LEU A 83 19.79 -15.52 -7.88
CA LEU A 83 19.87 -16.93 -7.52
C LEU A 83 18.49 -17.58 -7.65
N ALA A 84 18.44 -18.73 -8.33
CA ALA A 84 17.19 -19.48 -8.47
C ALA A 84 16.67 -19.89 -7.08
N TYR A 85 15.44 -19.49 -6.78
CA TYR A 85 14.77 -19.81 -5.52
C TYR A 85 13.76 -20.95 -5.69
N SER A 86 12.86 -20.84 -6.66
CA SER A 86 11.85 -21.85 -6.93
C SER A 86 11.52 -21.96 -8.42
N SER A 87 11.00 -23.12 -8.79
CA SER A 87 10.43 -23.35 -10.13
C SER A 87 9.17 -24.19 -9.98
N LEU A 88 8.10 -23.77 -10.66
CA LEU A 88 6.80 -24.42 -10.64
C LEU A 88 6.30 -24.58 -12.06
N GLN A 89 5.79 -25.77 -12.38
CA GLN A 89 5.06 -25.98 -13.63
C GLN A 89 3.60 -25.59 -13.43
N ILE A 90 3.13 -24.66 -14.23
CA ILE A 90 1.73 -24.23 -14.32
C ILE A 90 1.12 -25.01 -15.46
N VAL A 91 -0.01 -25.68 -15.22
CA VAL A 91 -0.73 -26.49 -16.23
C VAL A 91 -2.09 -25.84 -16.43
N ASP A 92 -2.51 -25.74 -17.67
CA ASP A 92 -3.87 -25.30 -18.00
C ASP A 92 -4.90 -26.30 -17.46
N ILE A 93 -5.91 -25.80 -16.74
CA ILE A 93 -6.97 -26.60 -16.11
C ILE A 93 -8.34 -26.28 -16.76
N ASP A 94 -8.38 -25.85 -18.00
CA ASP A 94 -9.62 -25.50 -18.71
C ASP A 94 -10.57 -24.55 -17.96
N SER A 95 -10.02 -23.67 -17.12
CA SER A 95 -10.79 -22.67 -16.36
C SER A 95 -10.22 -21.27 -16.58
N ALA A 96 -11.04 -20.35 -17.05
CA ALA A 96 -10.67 -18.94 -17.10
C ALA A 96 -10.32 -18.40 -15.69
N ASN A 97 -9.32 -17.52 -15.60
CA ASN A 97 -8.85 -16.89 -14.37
C ASN A 97 -8.36 -17.88 -13.29
N GLN A 98 -7.32 -18.60 -13.60
CA GLN A 98 -6.63 -19.44 -12.63
C GLN A 98 -5.84 -18.57 -11.63
N MET A 99 -5.76 -19.02 -10.39
CA MET A 99 -5.09 -18.30 -9.30
C MET A 99 -4.09 -19.20 -8.59
N LEU A 100 -2.90 -18.66 -8.37
CA LEU A 100 -1.81 -19.31 -7.63
C LEU A 100 -1.30 -18.36 -6.54
N ASP A 101 -1.29 -18.81 -5.29
CA ASP A 101 -0.74 -18.07 -4.17
C ASP A 101 0.59 -18.69 -3.73
N GLY A 102 1.50 -17.87 -3.26
CA GLY A 102 2.77 -18.33 -2.74
C GLY A 102 3.38 -17.36 -1.74
N LYS A 103 4.52 -17.76 -1.17
CA LYS A 103 5.28 -16.92 -0.24
C LYS A 103 6.77 -17.06 -0.48
N LEU A 104 7.49 -15.96 -0.30
CA LEU A 104 8.94 -15.87 -0.37
C LEU A 104 9.50 -15.45 0.99
N PRO A 105 10.66 -15.95 1.42
CA PRO A 105 11.28 -15.49 2.65
C PRO A 105 11.80 -14.07 2.47
N VAL A 106 11.58 -13.22 3.45
CA VAL A 106 12.13 -11.85 3.47
C VAL A 106 13.45 -11.85 4.24
N SER A 107 14.49 -11.30 3.65
CA SER A 107 15.78 -11.09 4.30
C SER A 107 15.92 -9.65 4.81
N ALA A 108 16.88 -9.42 5.73
CA ALA A 108 17.21 -8.06 6.19
C ALA A 108 17.95 -7.24 5.12
N GLU A 109 18.44 -7.88 4.05
CA GLU A 109 19.08 -7.20 2.92
C GLU A 109 18.06 -6.95 1.82
N SER A 110 18.33 -5.98 0.94
CA SER A 110 17.46 -5.73 -0.22
C SER A 110 17.31 -6.98 -1.08
N MET A 111 16.11 -7.20 -1.59
CA MET A 111 15.80 -8.35 -2.43
C MET A 111 15.30 -7.87 -3.78
N ASN A 112 15.99 -8.28 -4.85
CA ASN A 112 15.49 -8.15 -6.21
C ASN A 112 14.88 -9.48 -6.63
N ILE A 113 13.59 -9.50 -6.79
CA ILE A 113 12.82 -10.68 -7.18
C ILE A 113 12.55 -10.57 -8.67
N ARG A 114 12.92 -11.61 -9.41
CA ARG A 114 12.58 -11.77 -10.81
C ARG A 114 11.67 -12.98 -10.95
N VAL A 115 10.51 -12.78 -11.51
CA VAL A 115 9.59 -13.87 -11.86
C VAL A 115 9.59 -14.00 -13.37
N SER A 116 9.89 -15.17 -13.88
CA SER A 116 9.91 -15.43 -15.31
C SER A 116 9.03 -16.63 -15.67
N PHE A 117 8.30 -16.49 -16.77
CA PHE A 117 7.43 -17.50 -17.33
C PHE A 117 8.04 -18.03 -18.63
N LYS A 118 8.19 -19.35 -18.72
CA LYS A 118 8.86 -20.00 -19.85
C LYS A 118 7.99 -21.09 -20.47
N GLN A 119 7.92 -21.06 -21.78
CA GLN A 119 7.39 -22.16 -22.59
C GLN A 119 8.55 -22.74 -23.39
N ASP A 120 8.78 -24.05 -23.35
CA ASP A 120 9.85 -24.74 -24.06
C ASP A 120 11.24 -24.11 -23.88
N ASN A 121 11.55 -23.65 -22.65
CA ASN A 121 12.76 -22.92 -22.27
C ASN A 121 12.90 -21.49 -22.88
N VAL A 122 11.88 -20.99 -23.57
CA VAL A 122 11.85 -19.60 -24.05
C VAL A 122 11.09 -18.76 -23.05
N ILE A 123 11.65 -17.63 -22.63
CA ILE A 123 10.99 -16.67 -21.74
C ILE A 123 9.92 -15.95 -22.56
N ILE A 124 8.68 -16.06 -22.14
CA ILE A 124 7.52 -15.40 -22.76
C ILE A 124 7.06 -14.18 -21.98
N ALA A 125 7.32 -14.14 -20.67
CA ALA A 125 7.04 -12.99 -19.81
C ALA A 125 8.00 -12.93 -18.61
N GLU A 126 8.22 -11.73 -18.09
CA GLU A 126 9.04 -11.48 -16.90
C GLU A 126 8.47 -10.31 -16.11
N ASP A 127 8.54 -10.44 -14.78
CA ASP A 127 8.27 -9.37 -13.83
C ASP A 127 9.43 -9.20 -12.85
N TYR A 128 9.60 -7.98 -12.38
CA TYR A 128 10.62 -7.61 -11.42
C TYR A 128 9.98 -6.88 -10.25
N HIS A 129 10.34 -7.30 -9.04
CA HIS A 129 9.91 -6.67 -7.81
C HIS A 129 11.09 -6.44 -6.89
N THR A 130 11.17 -5.28 -6.25
CA THR A 130 12.27 -4.93 -5.35
C THR A 130 11.73 -4.70 -3.96
N ILE A 131 12.28 -5.42 -2.99
CA ILE A 131 12.07 -5.16 -1.57
C ILE A 131 13.29 -4.40 -1.06
N PRO A 132 13.10 -3.23 -0.46
CA PRO A 132 14.20 -2.44 0.06
C PRO A 132 14.91 -3.16 1.21
N LYS A 133 16.15 -2.77 1.46
CA LYS A 133 16.88 -3.20 2.64
C LYS A 133 16.10 -2.78 3.90
N ALA A 134 16.06 -3.67 4.88
CA ALA A 134 15.46 -3.37 6.18
C ALA A 134 16.25 -2.25 6.90
N VAL A 135 15.98 -1.01 6.56
CA VAL A 135 16.39 0.16 7.34
C VAL A 135 15.26 0.42 8.34
N LYS A 136 15.59 0.49 9.62
CA LYS A 136 14.58 0.81 10.63
C LYS A 136 14.20 2.28 10.51
N LEU A 137 12.92 2.53 10.25
CA LEU A 137 12.35 3.87 10.33
C LEU A 137 12.31 4.34 11.79
N GLU A 138 12.80 5.53 12.02
CA GLU A 138 12.69 6.20 13.32
C GLU A 138 11.30 6.86 13.43
N VAL A 139 10.43 6.21 14.18
CA VAL A 139 9.04 6.65 14.40
C VAL A 139 8.91 7.29 15.76
N LEU A 140 8.32 8.48 15.81
CA LEU A 140 8.00 9.19 17.05
C LEU A 140 6.48 9.23 17.24
N SER A 141 5.96 8.45 18.17
CA SER A 141 4.55 8.54 18.57
C SER A 141 4.35 9.48 19.75
N ILE A 142 3.43 10.44 19.59
CA ILE A 142 3.14 11.47 20.58
C ILE A 142 1.69 11.31 20.99
N SER A 143 1.47 11.01 22.28
CA SER A 143 0.15 10.80 22.86
C SER A 143 -0.18 11.87 23.91
N SER A 144 -1.47 12.09 24.14
CA SER A 144 -1.95 12.96 25.21
C SER A 144 -1.75 12.36 26.61
N SER A 145 -1.60 11.03 26.70
CA SER A 145 -1.49 10.26 27.95
C SER A 145 -0.42 9.18 27.90
N LEU A 146 0.28 8.97 29.02
CA LEU A 146 1.23 7.85 29.22
C LEU A 146 0.55 6.48 29.27
N SER A 147 -0.74 6.41 29.50
CA SER A 147 -1.48 5.14 29.53
C SER A 147 -1.76 4.59 28.13
N ASP A 148 -1.55 5.40 27.10
CA ASP A 148 -1.68 4.98 25.73
C ASP A 148 -0.41 4.24 25.28
N LYS A 149 -0.49 2.92 25.30
CA LYS A 149 0.57 2.00 24.86
C LYS A 149 0.29 1.35 23.52
N TYR A 150 -0.71 1.85 22.80
CA TYR A 150 -1.12 1.23 21.55
C TYR A 150 0.06 1.11 20.56
N PHE A 151 0.78 2.22 20.31
CA PHE A 151 1.91 2.21 19.38
C PHE A 151 3.12 1.45 19.92
N ASP A 152 3.36 1.44 21.24
CA ASP A 152 4.41 0.60 21.82
C ASP A 152 4.13 -0.89 21.57
N THR A 153 2.86 -1.30 21.68
CA THR A 153 2.45 -2.69 21.43
C THR A 153 2.48 -3.00 19.93
N LEU A 154 1.96 -2.09 19.09
CA LEU A 154 1.92 -2.26 17.64
C LEU A 154 3.30 -2.45 17.05
N PHE A 155 4.28 -1.65 17.47
CA PHE A 155 5.63 -1.66 16.90
C PHE A 155 6.64 -2.53 17.67
N ALA A 156 6.23 -3.21 18.75
CA ALA A 156 7.15 -3.97 19.62
C ALA A 156 7.93 -5.07 18.87
N GLU A 157 7.30 -5.72 17.92
CA GLU A 157 7.88 -6.80 17.11
C GLU A 157 8.18 -6.40 15.67
N ASN A 158 7.91 -5.14 15.30
CA ASN A 158 8.13 -4.65 13.94
C ASN A 158 9.62 -4.52 13.65
N LYS A 159 10.10 -5.19 12.59
CA LYS A 159 11.53 -5.23 12.24
C LYS A 159 12.02 -3.96 11.56
N PHE A 160 11.10 -3.20 10.96
CA PHE A 160 11.37 -2.01 10.16
C PHE A 160 11.10 -0.71 10.93
N VAL A 161 10.70 -0.80 12.20
CA VAL A 161 10.35 0.36 13.01
C VAL A 161 11.12 0.39 14.30
N ASN A 162 11.65 1.56 14.61
CA ASN A 162 12.17 1.91 15.93
C ASN A 162 11.26 3.01 16.51
N ASN A 163 10.33 2.64 17.38
CA ASN A 163 9.35 3.57 17.92
C ASN A 163 9.79 4.19 19.23
N SER A 164 9.72 5.52 19.31
CA SER A 164 9.85 6.29 20.56
C SER A 164 8.49 6.87 20.93
N ASN A 165 7.92 6.47 22.06
CA ASN A 165 6.65 7.00 22.54
C ASN A 165 6.87 8.11 23.56
N VAL A 166 6.30 9.30 23.31
CA VAL A 166 6.49 10.51 24.12
C VAL A 166 5.14 11.15 24.45
N ILE A 167 4.96 11.54 25.70
CA ILE A 167 3.80 12.40 26.04
C ILE A 167 4.00 13.81 25.50
N TYR A 168 2.89 14.45 25.10
CA TYR A 168 2.88 15.77 24.49
C TYR A 168 3.63 16.84 25.32
N ASP A 169 3.54 16.82 26.63
CA ASP A 169 4.24 17.79 27.50
C ASP A 169 5.77 17.68 27.41
N LYS A 170 6.30 16.48 27.14
CA LYS A 170 7.74 16.25 26.94
C LYS A 170 8.18 16.53 25.52
N PHE A 171 7.28 16.45 24.56
CA PHE A 171 7.54 16.68 23.13
C PHE A 171 8.17 18.05 22.85
N LYS A 172 7.80 19.08 23.61
CA LYS A 172 8.35 20.45 23.47
C LYS A 172 9.87 20.52 23.57
N LYS A 173 10.53 19.50 24.12
CA LYS A 173 11.98 19.40 24.32
C LYS A 173 12.61 18.26 23.53
N TYR A 174 11.83 17.55 22.75
CA TYR A 174 12.31 16.41 21.98
C TYR A 174 13.03 16.89 20.71
N ASP A 175 14.20 16.32 20.44
CA ASP A 175 14.92 16.49 19.18
C ASP A 175 14.50 15.38 18.23
N PHE A 176 13.84 15.73 17.15
CA PHE A 176 13.39 14.79 16.14
C PHE A 176 14.15 14.90 14.80
N SER A 177 15.40 15.38 14.88
CA SER A 177 16.26 15.49 13.69
C SER A 177 16.51 14.14 12.98
N ASN A 178 16.45 13.04 13.72
CA ASN A 178 16.59 11.67 13.17
C ASN A 178 15.25 10.97 12.97
N THR A 179 14.13 11.64 13.25
CA THR A 179 12.79 11.05 13.10
C THR A 179 12.37 11.13 11.63
N GLU A 180 11.71 10.11 11.14
CA GLU A 180 11.22 10.03 9.75
C GLU A 180 9.70 10.05 9.67
N VAL A 181 9.04 9.51 10.71
CA VAL A 181 7.59 9.53 10.83
C VAL A 181 7.18 10.02 12.21
N ILE A 182 6.26 10.98 12.27
CA ILE A 182 5.65 11.47 13.50
C ILE A 182 4.18 11.06 13.54
N ILE A 183 3.76 10.39 14.62
CA ILE A 183 2.36 10.06 14.87
C ILE A 183 1.82 10.96 15.96
N LEU A 184 0.83 11.82 15.63
CA LEU A 184 0.14 12.68 16.58
C LEU A 184 -1.17 12.01 16.99
N ASN A 185 -1.21 11.38 18.16
CA ASN A 185 -2.37 10.66 18.64
C ASN A 185 -3.15 11.43 19.70
N ASP A 186 -4.37 11.79 19.37
CA ASP A 186 -5.34 12.46 20.27
C ASP A 186 -4.81 13.78 20.88
N ILE A 187 -3.99 14.52 20.14
CA ILE A 187 -3.43 15.80 20.61
C ILE A 187 -4.47 16.91 20.43
N SER A 188 -4.83 17.57 21.53
CA SER A 188 -5.89 18.61 21.53
C SER A 188 -5.40 19.98 21.03
N SER A 189 -4.12 20.31 21.23
CA SER A 189 -3.56 21.60 20.83
C SER A 189 -2.08 21.49 20.53
N LEU A 190 -1.61 22.27 19.56
CA LEU A 190 -0.19 22.45 19.25
C LEU A 190 0.20 23.90 19.53
N SER A 191 1.39 24.13 20.13
CA SER A 191 1.92 25.48 20.27
C SER A 191 2.54 25.95 18.94
N GLU A 192 2.61 27.27 18.73
CA GLU A 192 3.25 27.85 17.53
C GLU A 192 4.67 27.33 17.31
N LYS A 193 5.45 27.18 18.40
CA LYS A 193 6.80 26.63 18.32
C LYS A 193 6.80 25.21 17.76
N ILE A 194 5.89 24.35 18.19
CA ILE A 194 5.78 22.97 17.72
C ILE A 194 5.33 22.95 16.25
N ILE A 195 4.41 23.82 15.87
CA ILE A 195 3.97 23.95 14.47
C ILE A 195 5.17 24.28 13.57
N VAL A 196 6.00 25.24 13.95
CA VAL A 196 7.19 25.61 13.17
C VAL A 196 8.16 24.41 13.04
N GLU A 197 8.36 23.64 14.08
CA GLU A 197 9.22 22.46 14.02
C GLU A 197 8.61 21.34 13.15
N LEU A 198 7.29 21.12 13.23
CA LEU A 198 6.60 20.17 12.36
C LEU A 198 6.64 20.61 10.87
N GLN A 199 6.55 21.92 10.61
CA GLN A 199 6.73 22.44 9.25
C GLN A 199 8.17 22.23 8.74
N ARG A 200 9.18 22.41 9.59
CA ARG A 200 10.57 22.07 9.21
C ARG A 200 10.74 20.58 8.95
N PHE A 201 10.11 19.75 9.78
CA PHE A 201 10.12 18.31 9.60
C PHE A 201 9.51 17.90 8.23
N LEU A 202 8.40 18.52 7.84
CA LEU A 202 7.79 18.31 6.52
C LEU A 202 8.67 18.85 5.37
N LEU A 203 9.38 19.97 5.57
CA LEU A 203 10.34 20.48 4.59
C LEU A 203 11.52 19.53 4.35
N ASN A 204 11.82 18.67 5.30
CA ASN A 204 12.81 17.61 5.22
C ASN A 204 12.17 16.25 4.82
N GLU A 205 11.07 16.29 4.07
CA GLU A 205 10.38 15.11 3.54
C GLU A 205 9.82 14.15 4.59
N GLY A 206 9.66 14.61 5.84
CA GLY A 206 9.08 13.82 6.93
C GLY A 206 7.60 13.51 6.73
N TYR A 207 7.13 12.40 7.31
CA TYR A 207 5.73 12.00 7.27
C TYR A 207 5.05 12.24 8.62
N ILE A 208 3.86 12.81 8.61
CA ILE A 208 3.06 13.02 9.83
C ILE A 208 1.74 12.27 9.70
N PHE A 209 1.44 11.38 10.64
CA PHE A 209 0.15 10.71 10.76
C PHE A 209 -0.63 11.29 11.94
N VAL A 210 -1.86 11.75 11.70
CA VAL A 210 -2.67 12.43 12.71
C VAL A 210 -3.94 11.67 12.99
N ILE A 211 -4.12 11.23 14.23
CA ILE A 211 -5.39 10.73 14.77
C ILE A 211 -6.06 11.88 15.51
N MET A 212 -7.22 12.30 15.05
CA MET A 212 -7.86 13.55 15.47
C MET A 212 -8.41 13.49 16.90
N ASN A 213 -8.31 14.62 17.61
CA ASN A 213 -8.83 14.80 18.97
C ASN A 213 -10.25 15.41 18.97
N ASN A 214 -11.07 15.09 19.98
CA ASN A 214 -12.40 15.65 20.16
C ASN A 214 -12.43 17.19 20.31
N ASN A 215 -11.39 17.76 20.89
CA ASN A 215 -11.29 19.19 21.17
C ASN A 215 -10.62 19.99 20.03
N ILE A 216 -10.32 19.34 18.91
CA ILE A 216 -9.65 19.97 17.76
C ILE A 216 -10.45 21.16 17.21
N LYS A 217 -11.76 21.19 17.44
CA LYS A 217 -12.63 22.27 17.00
C LYS A 217 -12.33 23.62 17.68
N GLU A 218 -11.78 23.60 18.89
CA GLU A 218 -11.52 24.81 19.68
C GLU A 218 -10.15 25.43 19.39
N ASN A 219 -9.19 24.62 18.89
CA ASN A 219 -7.80 25.02 18.63
C ASN A 219 -7.40 24.93 17.16
N ASN A 220 -8.36 25.08 16.28
CA ASN A 220 -8.23 24.75 14.87
C ASN A 220 -7.23 25.62 14.08
N GLU A 221 -6.99 26.89 14.46
CA GLU A 221 -6.21 27.80 13.64
C GLU A 221 -4.74 27.37 13.48
N LEU A 222 -4.16 26.81 14.52
CA LEU A 222 -2.76 26.34 14.49
C LEU A 222 -2.61 25.07 13.64
N TYR A 223 -3.60 24.18 13.67
CA TYR A 223 -3.59 22.98 12.83
C TYR A 223 -3.77 23.31 11.34
N TYR A 224 -4.47 24.39 10.99
CA TYR A 224 -4.61 24.80 9.58
C TYR A 224 -3.29 25.18 8.94
N SER A 225 -2.34 25.69 9.72
CA SER A 225 -1.00 26.01 9.24
C SER A 225 -0.19 24.75 8.85
N LEU A 226 -0.61 23.57 9.30
CA LEU A 226 -0.11 22.26 8.87
C LEU A 226 -0.96 21.63 7.76
N GLY A 227 -1.85 22.39 7.11
CA GLY A 227 -2.72 21.84 6.08
C GLY A 227 -3.93 21.07 6.57
N TYR A 228 -4.24 21.15 7.86
CA TYR A 228 -5.38 20.46 8.47
C TYR A 228 -6.69 20.98 7.88
N PRO A 229 -7.61 20.11 7.48
CA PRO A 229 -8.90 20.55 6.96
C PRO A 229 -9.80 21.10 8.06
N LYS A 230 -10.61 22.11 7.71
CA LYS A 230 -11.52 22.74 8.68
C LYS A 230 -12.63 21.79 9.11
N VAL A 231 -12.65 21.43 10.39
CA VAL A 231 -13.71 20.59 10.95
C VAL A 231 -15.03 21.36 11.00
N LYS A 232 -16.07 20.77 10.46
CA LYS A 232 -17.45 21.28 10.48
C LYS A 232 -18.19 20.77 11.74
N ALA A 233 -18.14 19.47 11.98
CA ALA A 233 -18.84 18.78 13.03
C ALA A 233 -18.23 17.41 13.33
N VAL A 234 -18.55 16.85 14.48
CA VAL A 234 -18.46 15.41 14.72
C VAL A 234 -19.80 14.82 14.30
N ARG A 235 -19.78 13.92 13.34
CA ARG A 235 -20.94 13.07 13.03
C ARG A 235 -20.85 11.81 13.85
N GLY A 236 -21.97 11.41 14.46
CA GLY A 236 -22.06 10.21 15.27
C GLY A 236 -23.28 9.43 14.92
N SER A 237 -23.19 8.14 15.08
CA SER A 237 -24.29 7.20 15.06
C SER A 237 -24.45 6.57 16.44
N THR A 238 -25.61 6.00 16.71
CA THR A 238 -25.76 5.07 17.82
C THR A 238 -25.08 3.76 17.44
N ARG A 239 -24.67 2.94 18.42
CA ARG A 239 -24.03 1.61 18.18
C ARG A 239 -24.84 0.66 17.28
N ASN A 240 -26.09 0.98 16.97
CA ASN A 240 -26.95 0.20 16.07
C ASN A 240 -26.92 0.71 14.61
N GLN A 241 -26.17 1.79 14.35
CA GLN A 241 -25.98 2.34 13.01
C GLN A 241 -24.50 2.65 12.87
N PHE A 242 -23.87 2.07 11.89
CA PHE A 242 -22.47 2.29 11.55
C PHE A 242 -22.35 2.83 10.14
N PHE A 243 -21.20 3.40 9.86
CA PHE A 243 -20.79 3.83 8.53
C PHE A 243 -19.83 2.80 7.97
N SER A 244 -20.14 2.24 6.83
CA SER A 244 -19.25 1.36 6.09
C SER A 244 -18.15 2.18 5.38
N LEU A 245 -17.08 1.51 4.99
CA LEU A 245 -15.90 2.10 4.39
C LEU A 245 -15.79 1.71 2.92
N ASP A 246 -15.08 2.52 2.15
CA ASP A 246 -14.77 2.35 0.74
C ASP A 246 -13.30 2.76 0.52
N ASP A 247 -12.43 1.79 0.31
CA ASP A 247 -11.02 2.03 -0.02
C ASP A 247 -10.91 2.49 -1.48
N LYS A 248 -10.08 3.50 -1.73
CA LYS A 248 -9.82 4.07 -3.05
C LYS A 248 -8.52 3.55 -3.67
N GLY A 249 -8.19 2.30 -3.38
CA GLY A 249 -6.97 1.66 -3.85
C GLY A 249 -5.76 1.93 -2.94
N PHE A 250 -5.95 2.51 -1.76
CA PHE A 250 -4.84 2.77 -0.84
C PHE A 250 -4.30 1.49 -0.19
N LEU A 251 -5.19 0.56 0.13
CA LEU A 251 -4.88 -0.73 0.75
C LEU A 251 -4.86 -1.88 -0.26
N GLU A 252 -5.72 -1.83 -1.29
CA GLU A 252 -5.89 -2.90 -2.28
C GLU A 252 -4.61 -3.24 -3.05
N GLU A 253 -3.78 -2.23 -3.32
CA GLU A 253 -2.52 -2.42 -4.06
C GLU A 253 -1.50 -3.27 -3.31
N HIS A 254 -1.70 -3.52 -1.99
CA HIS A 254 -0.63 -4.01 -1.12
C HIS A 254 -1.02 -5.07 -0.09
N SER A 255 -2.30 -5.50 0.00
CA SER A 255 -2.71 -6.53 0.97
C SER A 255 -3.98 -7.28 0.58
N PHE A 256 -3.87 -8.60 0.43
CA PHE A 256 -5.01 -9.49 0.14
C PHE A 256 -6.03 -9.58 1.29
N THR A 257 -5.61 -9.28 2.52
CA THR A 257 -6.47 -9.32 3.72
C THR A 257 -7.16 -8.00 4.01
N SER A 258 -6.71 -6.90 3.40
CA SER A 258 -7.20 -5.55 3.72
C SER A 258 -8.64 -5.32 3.31
N LEU A 259 -9.08 -5.87 2.18
CA LEU A 259 -10.47 -5.74 1.71
C LEU A 259 -11.47 -6.33 2.70
N ASP A 260 -11.16 -7.49 3.27
CA ASP A 260 -12.02 -8.10 4.28
C ASP A 260 -12.10 -7.24 5.55
N LEU A 261 -10.97 -6.63 5.96
CA LEU A 261 -10.94 -5.72 7.10
C LEU A 261 -11.72 -4.43 6.82
N VAL A 262 -11.61 -3.87 5.61
CA VAL A 262 -12.43 -2.70 5.19
C VAL A 262 -13.92 -3.03 5.31
N ASN A 263 -14.34 -4.19 4.81
CA ASN A 263 -15.75 -4.64 4.85
C ASN A 263 -16.25 -4.95 6.26
N GLN A 264 -15.38 -5.42 7.17
CA GLN A 264 -15.73 -5.74 8.57
C GLN A 264 -15.58 -4.55 9.50
N SER A 265 -14.92 -3.49 9.07
CA SER A 265 -14.68 -2.30 9.88
C SER A 265 -15.93 -1.41 9.92
N GLU A 266 -16.30 -1.01 11.13
CA GLU A 266 -17.42 -0.15 11.39
C GLU A 266 -16.96 1.13 12.07
N VAL A 267 -17.37 2.27 11.53
CA VAL A 267 -17.15 3.59 12.12
C VAL A 267 -18.46 4.10 12.67
N TYR A 268 -18.47 4.47 13.94
CA TYR A 268 -19.65 5.00 14.63
C TYR A 268 -19.64 6.53 14.70
N ARG A 269 -18.45 7.13 14.74
CA ARG A 269 -18.26 8.58 14.79
C ARG A 269 -17.06 8.99 13.94
N TYR A 270 -17.16 10.17 13.33
CA TYR A 270 -16.04 10.74 12.56
C TYR A 270 -16.14 12.27 12.51
N PHE A 271 -15.03 12.92 12.18
CA PHE A 271 -14.95 14.35 11.97
C PHE A 271 -15.32 14.70 10.52
N GLN A 272 -16.38 15.48 10.35
CA GLN A 272 -16.77 16.01 9.04
C GLN A 272 -16.09 17.34 8.79
N PHE A 273 -15.56 17.53 7.60
CA PHE A 273 -14.90 18.76 7.18
C PHE A 273 -15.87 19.77 6.56
N LYS A 274 -15.48 21.07 6.57
CA LYS A 274 -16.27 22.18 5.97
C LYS A 274 -16.12 22.20 4.47
N ASN A 275 -14.93 21.94 3.95
CA ASN A 275 -14.60 21.94 2.53
C ASN A 275 -14.71 20.51 1.99
N ASP A 276 -14.86 20.40 0.68
CA ASP A 276 -14.77 19.13 0.00
C ASP A 276 -13.28 18.74 -0.12
N GLU A 277 -12.87 17.75 0.68
CA GLU A 277 -11.51 17.22 0.73
C GLU A 277 -11.42 15.86 0.02
N LYS A 278 -12.43 15.53 -0.80
CA LYS A 278 -12.54 14.19 -1.42
C LYS A 278 -11.40 13.85 -2.38
N GLU A 279 -10.81 14.86 -2.99
CA GLU A 279 -9.66 14.67 -3.87
C GLU A 279 -8.42 14.11 -3.16
N PHE A 280 -8.31 14.33 -1.85
CA PHE A 280 -7.22 13.84 -1.01
C PHE A 280 -7.59 12.54 -0.26
N ALA A 281 -8.82 12.06 -0.43
CA ALA A 281 -9.28 10.89 0.29
C ALA A 281 -8.68 9.61 -0.27
N LYS A 282 -8.08 8.81 0.60
CA LYS A 282 -7.60 7.47 0.33
C LYS A 282 -8.61 6.40 0.75
N ILE A 283 -9.33 6.65 1.84
CA ILE A 283 -10.44 5.81 2.29
C ILE A 283 -11.63 6.72 2.54
N MET A 284 -12.79 6.32 2.08
CA MET A 284 -14.04 7.06 2.21
C MET A 284 -14.99 6.37 3.20
N ILE A 285 -15.90 7.15 3.75
CA ILE A 285 -17.04 6.66 4.52
C ILE A 285 -18.27 6.61 3.61
N SER A 286 -19.20 5.71 3.84
CA SER A 286 -20.43 5.53 3.04
C SER A 286 -21.28 6.79 2.87
N THR A 287 -21.10 7.81 3.72
CA THR A 287 -21.70 9.14 3.55
C THR A 287 -21.05 10.00 2.48
N GLY A 288 -19.93 9.58 1.91
CA GLY A 288 -19.12 10.33 0.98
C GLY A 288 -18.18 11.33 1.65
N ASP A 289 -17.97 11.24 2.97
CA ASP A 289 -16.96 11.99 3.70
C ASP A 289 -15.64 11.17 3.78
N PRO A 290 -14.45 11.81 3.78
CA PRO A 290 -13.19 11.09 3.91
C PRO A 290 -13.00 10.48 5.30
N LEU A 291 -12.46 9.24 5.35
CA LEU A 291 -11.96 8.60 6.56
C LEU A 291 -10.46 8.84 6.73
N LEU A 292 -9.69 8.59 5.68
CA LEU A 292 -8.27 8.85 5.62
C LEU A 292 -7.98 9.84 4.49
N LEU A 293 -7.27 10.91 4.81
CA LEU A 293 -6.74 11.87 3.84
C LEU A 293 -5.24 11.76 3.75
N GLU A 294 -4.68 11.92 2.57
CA GLU A 294 -3.25 12.10 2.33
C GLU A 294 -3.03 13.43 1.61
N LYS A 295 -2.14 14.27 2.13
CA LYS A 295 -1.78 15.55 1.51
C LYS A 295 -0.26 15.70 1.44
N ASP A 296 0.23 16.10 0.27
CA ASP A 296 1.61 16.52 0.09
C ASP A 296 1.76 17.98 0.55
N ILE A 297 2.60 18.22 1.55
CA ILE A 297 2.78 19.53 2.16
C ILE A 297 4.26 19.79 2.38
N LEU A 298 4.79 20.88 1.82
CA LEU A 298 6.17 21.33 2.02
C LEU A 298 7.25 20.31 1.59
N GLY A 299 6.92 19.31 0.78
CA GLY A 299 7.82 18.23 0.38
C GLY A 299 7.62 16.92 1.16
N GLY A 300 7.02 16.99 2.35
CA GLY A 300 6.62 15.81 3.13
C GLY A 300 5.14 15.45 2.92
N LYS A 301 4.67 14.47 3.69
CA LYS A 301 3.27 13.99 3.64
C LYS A 301 2.58 14.12 4.98
N ILE A 302 1.30 14.47 4.96
CA ILE A 302 0.44 14.41 6.14
C ILE A 302 -0.76 13.53 5.87
N PHE A 303 -0.99 12.59 6.79
CA PHE A 303 -2.16 11.73 6.80
C PHE A 303 -3.09 12.14 7.94
N PHE A 304 -4.39 12.29 7.66
CA PHE A 304 -5.40 12.64 8.67
C PHE A 304 -6.43 11.53 8.77
N LEU A 305 -6.47 10.86 9.90
CA LEU A 305 -7.50 9.90 10.23
C LEU A 305 -8.66 10.62 10.94
N THR A 306 -9.87 10.56 10.36
CA THR A 306 -11.04 11.30 10.82
C THR A 306 -11.85 10.59 11.89
N THR A 307 -11.44 9.40 12.31
CA THR A 307 -12.05 8.65 13.41
C THR A 307 -10.98 8.29 14.45
N LYS A 308 -11.37 7.55 15.49
CA LYS A 308 -10.46 7.09 16.55
C LYS A 308 -10.53 5.58 16.68
N ASN A 309 -9.45 5.01 17.20
CA ASN A 309 -9.37 3.62 17.62
C ASN A 309 -9.89 3.47 19.08
N ASP A 310 -11.19 3.64 19.26
CA ASP A 310 -11.85 3.66 20.55
C ASP A 310 -13.27 3.10 20.35
N SER A 311 -13.75 2.32 21.31
CA SER A 311 -15.04 1.59 21.22
C SER A 311 -16.28 2.48 21.05
N ASP A 312 -16.16 3.77 21.32
CA ASP A 312 -17.22 4.76 21.08
C ASP A 312 -17.18 5.32 19.65
N TRP A 313 -16.07 5.12 18.93
CA TRP A 313 -15.84 5.65 17.58
C TRP A 313 -15.80 4.58 16.51
N SER A 314 -15.33 3.38 16.84
CA SER A 314 -15.16 2.30 15.88
C SER A 314 -15.25 0.90 16.53
N ASN A 315 -15.36 -0.15 15.72
CA ASN A 315 -15.33 -1.53 16.20
C ASN A 315 -13.90 -2.07 16.32
N LYS A 316 -13.77 -3.31 16.82
CA LYS A 316 -12.47 -3.98 16.98
C LYS A 316 -11.77 -4.26 15.62
N SER A 317 -12.54 -4.55 14.56
CA SER A 317 -11.96 -4.78 13.23
C SER A 317 -11.30 -3.53 12.69
N PHE A 318 -11.79 -2.35 13.05
CA PHE A 318 -11.15 -1.08 12.70
C PHE A 318 -9.75 -0.93 13.33
N SER A 319 -9.51 -1.49 14.52
CA SER A 319 -8.16 -1.48 15.10
C SER A 319 -7.15 -2.19 14.20
N LEU A 320 -7.53 -3.37 13.67
CA LEU A 320 -6.69 -4.11 12.73
C LEU A 320 -6.53 -3.38 11.38
N LEU A 321 -7.58 -2.70 10.93
CA LEU A 321 -7.52 -1.86 9.75
C LEU A 321 -6.55 -0.66 9.95
N LEU A 322 -6.56 -0.05 11.13
CA LEU A 322 -5.63 1.03 11.46
C LEU A 322 -4.18 0.55 11.46
N ASP A 323 -3.91 -0.67 11.94
CA ASP A 323 -2.58 -1.28 11.87
C ASP A 323 -2.13 -1.38 10.40
N ASN A 324 -2.98 -1.89 9.50
CA ASN A 324 -2.66 -1.96 8.07
C ASN A 324 -2.49 -0.57 7.40
N ILE A 325 -3.29 0.41 7.81
CA ILE A 325 -3.13 1.80 7.34
C ILE A 325 -1.75 2.35 7.73
N LEU A 326 -1.33 2.13 8.98
CA LEU A 326 -0.03 2.57 9.46
C LEU A 326 1.11 1.84 8.77
N ASP A 327 1.03 0.53 8.62
CA ASP A 327 2.02 -0.26 7.87
C ASP A 327 2.17 0.25 6.44
N ARG A 328 1.07 0.60 5.77
CA ARG A 328 1.10 1.20 4.44
C ARG A 328 1.79 2.56 4.40
N VAL A 329 1.50 3.44 5.37
CA VAL A 329 2.15 4.75 5.48
C VAL A 329 3.65 4.60 5.72
N LEU A 330 4.05 3.68 6.61
CA LEU A 330 5.45 3.41 6.92
C LEU A 330 6.17 2.81 5.71
N PHE A 331 5.53 1.88 5.01
CA PHE A 331 6.09 1.29 3.80
C PHE A 331 6.29 2.33 2.67
N GLN A 332 5.33 3.24 2.47
CA GLN A 332 5.50 4.36 1.54
C GLN A 332 6.72 5.21 1.89
N ARG A 333 6.99 5.44 3.18
CA ARG A 333 8.16 6.22 3.61
C ARG A 333 9.46 5.48 3.33
N LEU A 334 9.51 4.15 3.57
CA LEU A 334 10.67 3.31 3.25
C LEU A 334 11.05 3.39 1.77
N LEU A 335 10.06 3.38 0.87
CA LEU A 335 10.31 3.43 -0.57
C LEU A 335 10.86 4.77 -1.05
N THR A 336 10.58 5.88 -0.35
CA THR A 336 11.06 7.22 -0.75
C THR A 336 12.55 7.42 -0.47
N ASP A 337 13.14 6.70 0.46
CA ASP A 337 14.56 6.84 0.81
C ASP A 337 15.51 6.17 -0.20
N GLU A 338 15.00 5.33 -1.10
CA GLU A 338 15.80 4.64 -2.12
C GLU A 338 15.77 5.34 -3.51
N SER A 339 14.96 6.38 -3.69
CA SER A 339 14.83 7.14 -4.94
C SER A 339 15.68 8.41 -4.95
#